data_75cbd7bb37ebb570521753ee952c9abd
#
_entry.id   75cbd7bb37ebb570521753ee952c9abd
#
_cell.length_a   1.000
_cell.length_b   1.000
_cell.length_c   1.000
_cell.angle_alpha   90.00
_cell.angle_beta   90.00
_cell.angle_gamma   90.00
#
_symmetry.space_group_name_H-M   'P 1'
#
loop_
_entity.id
_entity.type
_entity.pdbx_description
1 polymer ?
#
loop_
_entity_poly.entity_id
_entity_poly.type
_entity_poly.pdbx_seq_one_letter_code
_entity_poly.pdbx_strand_id
1 'polypeptide(L)'
;MANRIKGITVEIGGDTTKLSKALEGVNKNIKNTQTQLKDVEKLLKFDPKNTELLSQKQKLLADSISATKDKLATLKTAAEQANTALANGDITQQK
;
A
#
# COMPACT_ATOMS: atom_id res chain seq x y z
N MET A 1 -2.86 10.43 2.32
CA MET A 1 -2.01 9.70 2.03
C MET A 1 -0.86 9.70 2.90
N ALA A 2 0.06 10.61 2.81
CA ALA A 2 1.24 10.63 3.65
C ALA A 2 0.90 10.60 5.13
N ASN A 3 -0.24 11.16 5.51
CA ASN A 3 -0.64 11.22 6.91
C ASN A 3 -0.86 9.85 7.53
N ARG A 4 -1.35 8.91 6.75
CA ARG A 4 -1.56 7.57 7.25
C ARG A 4 -0.25 6.87 7.55
N ILE A 5 0.75 7.16 6.75
CA ILE A 5 2.05 6.54 6.89
C ILE A 5 2.78 7.09 8.10
N LYS A 6 2.60 8.36 8.39
CA LYS A 6 3.26 8.98 9.53
C LYS A 6 2.87 8.37 10.86
N GLY A 7 1.69 7.78 10.94
CA GLY A 7 1.23 7.17 12.16
C GLY A 7 1.74 5.76 12.39
N ILE A 8 2.46 5.20 11.42
CA ILE A 8 2.92 3.82 11.53
C ILE A 8 4.16 3.75 12.38
N THR A 9 4.14 2.89 13.35
CA THR A 9 5.25 2.69 14.26
C THR A 9 5.50 1.20 14.41
N VAL A 10 6.74 0.80 14.27
CA VAL A 10 7.13 -0.59 14.57
C VAL A 10 7.46 -0.64 16.05
N GLU A 11 6.74 -1.48 16.76
CA GLU A 11 6.94 -1.56 18.19
C GLU A 11 8.21 -2.30 18.54
N ILE A 12 8.84 -1.81 19.58
CA ILE A 12 10.08 -2.39 20.07
C ILE A 12 9.77 -3.79 20.62
N GLY A 13 10.68 -4.69 20.41
CA GLY A 13 10.50 -6.06 20.89
C GLY A 13 9.81 -6.97 19.90
N GLY A 14 9.53 -6.45 18.72
CA GLY A 14 9.01 -7.28 17.65
C GLY A 14 7.50 -7.27 17.44
N ASP A 15 6.80 -6.43 18.19
CA ASP A 15 5.36 -6.31 17.97
C ASP A 15 5.10 -5.48 16.71
N THR A 16 4.62 -6.13 15.67
CA THR A 16 4.36 -5.48 14.38
C THR A 16 2.88 -5.40 14.07
N THR A 17 2.04 -5.43 15.10
CA THR A 17 0.59 -5.42 14.90
C THR A 17 0.13 -4.19 14.12
N LYS A 18 0.65 -3.02 14.46
CA LYS A 18 0.28 -1.80 13.75
C LYS A 18 0.71 -1.82 12.31
N LEU A 19 1.92 -2.32 12.06
CA LEU A 19 2.41 -2.44 10.70
C LEU A 19 1.56 -3.42 9.89
N SER A 20 1.22 -4.55 10.49
CA SER A 20 0.36 -5.54 9.86
C SER A 20 -0.97 -4.95 9.44
N LYS A 21 -1.59 -4.21 10.34
CA LYS A 21 -2.88 -3.57 10.05
C LYS A 21 -2.77 -2.54 8.94
N ALA A 22 -1.70 -1.76 8.95
CA ALA A 22 -1.49 -0.75 7.92
C ALA A 22 -1.30 -1.40 6.56
N LEU A 23 -0.49 -2.46 6.50
CA LEU A 23 -0.27 -3.19 5.26
C LEU A 23 -1.54 -3.89 4.78
N GLU A 24 -2.34 -4.39 5.70
CA GLU A 24 -3.60 -5.03 5.37
C GLU A 24 -4.53 -4.04 4.67
N GLY A 25 -4.63 -2.82 5.19
CA GLY A 25 -5.45 -1.78 4.58
C GLY A 25 -4.97 -1.41 3.19
N VAL A 26 -3.66 -1.24 3.03
CA VAL A 26 -3.08 -0.89 1.75
C VAL A 26 -3.26 -2.03 0.75
N ASN A 27 -3.03 -3.26 1.17
CA ASN A 27 -3.21 -4.43 0.31
C ASN A 27 -4.67 -4.57 -0.13
N LYS A 28 -5.59 -4.27 0.76
CA LYS A 28 -7.02 -4.32 0.43
C LYS A 28 -7.36 -3.29 -0.64
N ASN A 29 -6.81 -2.07 -0.52
CA ASN A 29 -7.02 -1.02 -1.51
C ASN A 29 -6.47 -1.42 -2.86
N ILE A 30 -5.27 -2.01 -2.89
CA ILE A 30 -4.66 -2.47 -4.12
C ILE A 30 -5.53 -3.53 -4.77
N LYS A 31 -6.00 -4.48 -3.98
CA LYS A 31 -6.83 -5.56 -4.49
C LYS A 31 -8.14 -5.03 -5.05
N ASN A 32 -8.79 -4.11 -4.34
CA ASN A 32 -10.04 -3.53 -4.80
C ASN A 32 -9.85 -2.78 -6.11
N THR A 33 -8.77 -2.01 -6.21
CA THR A 33 -8.47 -1.26 -7.42
C THR A 33 -8.23 -2.21 -8.59
N GLN A 34 -7.50 -3.29 -8.36
CA GLN A 34 -7.24 -4.29 -9.40
C GLN A 34 -8.51 -4.97 -9.88
N THR A 35 -9.42 -5.26 -8.94
CA THR A 35 -10.70 -5.88 -9.29
C THR A 35 -11.52 -4.94 -10.16
N GLN A 36 -11.60 -3.66 -9.79
CA GLN A 36 -12.33 -2.68 -10.57
C GLN A 36 -11.71 -2.49 -11.95
N LEU A 37 -10.39 -2.47 -12.01
CA LEU A 37 -9.69 -2.34 -13.28
C LEU A 37 -10.01 -3.50 -14.20
N LYS A 38 -10.04 -4.71 -13.65
CA LYS A 38 -10.37 -5.90 -14.40
C LYS A 38 -11.78 -5.82 -14.96
N ASP A 39 -12.72 -5.33 -14.15
CA ASP A 39 -14.11 -5.18 -14.58
C ASP A 39 -14.23 -4.16 -15.72
N VAL A 40 -13.53 -3.03 -15.60
CA VAL A 40 -13.52 -2.01 -16.64
C VAL A 40 -12.92 -2.56 -17.93
N GLU A 41 -11.86 -3.33 -17.81
CA GLU A 41 -11.23 -3.94 -18.99
C GLU A 41 -12.17 -4.93 -19.70
N LYS A 42 -12.95 -5.65 -18.93
CA LYS A 42 -13.97 -6.54 -19.50
C LYS A 42 -14.98 -5.75 -20.29
N LEU A 43 -15.48 -4.66 -19.74
CA LEU A 43 -16.45 -3.82 -20.41
C LEU A 43 -15.85 -3.18 -21.67
N LEU A 44 -14.59 -2.81 -21.62
CA LEU A 44 -13.91 -2.24 -22.78
C LEU A 44 -13.77 -3.23 -23.92
N LYS A 45 -13.77 -4.52 -23.64
CA LYS A 45 -13.75 -5.53 -24.72
C LYS A 45 -15.01 -5.47 -25.57
N PHE A 46 -16.12 -5.10 -24.95
CA PHE A 46 -17.38 -4.98 -25.65
C PHE A 46 -17.58 -3.60 -26.28
N ASP A 47 -16.96 -2.58 -25.69
CA ASP A 47 -17.11 -1.22 -26.16
C ASP A 47 -15.78 -0.48 -26.06
N PRO A 48 -14.82 -0.80 -26.93
CA PRO A 48 -13.45 -0.28 -26.82
C PRO A 48 -13.32 1.22 -27.01
N LYS A 49 -14.32 1.87 -27.57
CA LYS A 49 -14.26 3.32 -27.80
C LYS A 49 -15.03 4.11 -26.76
N ASN A 50 -15.50 3.46 -25.72
CA ASN A 50 -16.24 4.14 -24.67
C ASN A 50 -15.30 5.04 -23.88
N THR A 51 -15.47 6.35 -24.08
CA THR A 51 -14.57 7.33 -23.44
C THR A 51 -14.71 7.35 -21.94
N GLU A 52 -15.90 7.07 -21.44
CA GLU A 52 -16.12 7.01 -20.00
C GLU A 52 -15.38 5.84 -19.36
N LEU A 53 -15.42 4.68 -20.00
CA LEU A 53 -14.67 3.51 -19.52
C LEU A 53 -13.16 3.73 -19.60
N LEU A 54 -12.70 4.38 -20.68
CA LEU A 54 -11.29 4.71 -20.81
C LEU A 54 -10.83 5.67 -19.72
N SER A 55 -11.67 6.64 -19.40
CA SER A 55 -11.39 7.58 -18.32
C SER A 55 -11.32 6.86 -16.97
N GLN A 56 -12.26 5.96 -16.71
CA GLN A 56 -12.26 5.16 -15.49
C GLN A 56 -11.01 4.29 -15.39
N LYS A 57 -10.61 3.71 -16.50
CA LYS A 57 -9.39 2.89 -16.52
C LYS A 57 -8.17 3.71 -16.13
N GLN A 58 -8.05 4.91 -16.69
CA GLN A 58 -6.92 5.77 -16.36
C GLN A 58 -6.92 6.16 -14.89
N LYS A 59 -8.09 6.47 -14.35
CA LYS A 59 -8.20 6.81 -12.95
C LYS A 59 -7.81 5.63 -12.07
N LEU A 60 -8.28 4.43 -12.41
CA LEU A 60 -7.95 3.24 -11.63
C LEU A 60 -6.47 2.90 -11.71
N LEU A 61 -5.85 3.13 -12.86
CA LEU A 61 -4.41 2.94 -12.97
C LEU A 61 -3.65 3.91 -12.08
N ALA A 62 -4.08 5.18 -12.05
CA ALA A 62 -3.47 6.16 -11.17
C ALA A 62 -3.67 5.79 -9.70
N ASP A 63 -4.85 5.32 -9.35
CA ASP A 63 -5.14 4.88 -7.98
C ASP A 63 -4.28 3.68 -7.60
N SER A 64 -4.07 2.77 -8.54
CA SER A 64 -3.23 1.59 -8.31
C SER A 64 -1.78 1.99 -8.06
N ILE A 65 -1.28 2.94 -8.84
CA ILE A 65 0.07 3.45 -8.65
C ILE A 65 0.19 4.13 -7.29
N SER A 66 -0.79 4.95 -6.93
CA SER A 66 -0.80 5.64 -5.65
C SER A 66 -0.80 4.64 -4.49
N ALA A 67 -1.63 3.61 -4.57
CA ALA A 67 -1.71 2.59 -3.53
C ALA A 67 -0.38 1.83 -3.41
N THR A 68 0.27 1.55 -4.53
CA THR A 68 1.57 0.89 -4.53
C THR A 68 2.64 1.77 -3.90
N LYS A 69 2.60 3.06 -4.17
CA LYS A 69 3.52 4.00 -3.53
C LYS A 69 3.30 4.04 -2.04
N ASP A 70 2.05 4.02 -1.60
CA ASP A 70 1.73 4.00 -0.17
C ASP A 70 2.30 2.74 0.48
N LYS A 71 2.18 1.60 -0.19
CA LYS A 71 2.73 0.35 0.34
C LYS A 71 4.24 0.42 0.48
N LEU A 72 4.91 0.95 -0.55
CA LEU A 72 6.37 1.10 -0.51
C LEU A 72 6.79 2.05 0.60
N ALA A 73 6.09 3.17 0.74
CA ALA A 73 6.39 4.15 1.78
C ALA A 73 6.19 3.55 3.17
N THR A 74 5.13 2.77 3.34
CA THR A 74 4.86 2.10 4.61
C THR A 74 5.99 1.14 4.96
N LEU A 75 6.41 0.34 4.01
CA LEU A 75 7.49 -0.62 4.23
C LEU A 75 8.82 0.09 4.51
N LYS A 76 9.07 1.17 3.79
CA LYS A 76 10.29 1.96 4.00
C LYS A 76 10.32 2.56 5.40
N THR A 77 9.21 3.14 5.84
CA THR A 77 9.11 3.72 7.16
C THR A 77 9.34 2.66 8.23
N ALA A 78 8.74 1.50 8.06
CA ALA A 78 8.92 0.41 9.02
C ALA A 78 10.38 -0.04 9.07
N ALA A 79 11.03 -0.14 7.92
CA ALA A 79 12.43 -0.53 7.86
C ALA A 79 13.32 0.50 8.56
N GLU A 80 13.02 1.78 8.34
CA GLU A 80 13.79 2.85 8.99
C GLU A 80 13.63 2.82 10.50
N GLN A 81 12.40 2.60 10.97
CA GLN A 81 12.15 2.52 12.40
C GLN A 81 12.84 1.31 13.02
N ALA A 82 12.82 0.19 12.34
CA ALA A 82 13.50 -1.00 12.83
C ALA A 82 15.02 -0.78 12.91
N ASN A 83 15.59 -0.15 11.88
CA ASN A 83 17.01 0.15 11.87
C ASN A 83 17.39 1.10 13.00
N THR A 84 16.57 2.11 13.23
CA THR A 84 16.81 3.07 14.30
C THR A 84 16.75 2.39 15.66
N ALA A 85 15.75 1.56 15.87
CA ALA A 85 15.60 0.84 17.13
C ALA A 85 16.77 -0.11 17.34
N LEU A 86 17.22 -0.78 16.30
CA LEU A 86 18.36 -1.68 16.39
C LEU A 86 19.63 -0.93 16.73
N ALA A 87 19.85 0.22 16.09
CA ALA A 87 21.02 1.04 16.33
C ALA A 87 21.05 1.58 17.76
N ASN A 88 19.87 1.82 18.33
CA ASN A 88 19.74 2.30 19.70
C ASN A 88 19.74 1.18 20.73
N GLY A 89 19.80 -0.07 20.30
CA GLY A 89 19.74 -1.20 21.19
C GLY A 89 18.34 -1.54 21.68
N ASP A 90 17.33 -0.95 21.06
CA ASP A 90 15.94 -1.17 21.46
C ASP A 90 15.41 -2.52 21.01
N ILE A 91 15.95 -3.05 19.92
CA ILE A 91 15.56 -4.35 19.40
C ILE A 91 16.66 -5.34 19.68
N THR A 92 16.33 -6.44 20.33
CA THR A 92 17.30 -7.45 20.64
C THR A 92 17.68 -8.24 19.42
N GLN A 93 18.98 -8.30 19.15
CA GLN A 93 19.40 -9.06 18.04
C GLN A 93 19.66 -10.42 18.39
N GLN A 94 19.79 -10.89 19.26
CA GLN A 94 19.94 -12.07 19.57
C GLN A 94 20.30 -12.86 18.90
N LYS A 95 20.79 -13.13 18.79
CA LYS A 95 21.18 -13.84 18.05
C LYS A 95 21.22 -14.88 18.37
#